data_d0ecda720d7045865080fd129a4b36b4
#
_entry.id   d0ecda720d7045865080fd129a4b36b4
#
_cell.length_a   1.000
_cell.length_b   1.000
_cell.length_c   1.000
_cell.angle_alpha   90.00
_cell.angle_beta   90.00
_cell.angle_gamma   90.00
#
_symmetry.space_group_name_H-M   'P 1'
#
loop_
_entity.id
_entity.type
_entity.pdbx_description
1 polymer ?
#
loop_
_entity_poly.entity_id
_entity_poly.type
_entity_poly.pdbx_seq_one_letter_code
_entity_poly.pdbx_strand_id
1 'polypeptide(L)'
;VAFQRRKPAAIGFKAPFPGFVGPALASSIVRVPSGARWIHEIKFDGYRVQVHLANEAVKVFTRRGHDWTNRFKKVADDAWHIKAGSAIVDGEVVVPAADGTTDFSVLQNELKGKSTSIVLVAFDLLYLNGRDLRKLPLIQRKAELKKIIAGTEIQFSESFEIEAPTCSPMPARSAWRAWSPRSATAYTQRAGQ
;
A
#
# COMPACT_ATOMS: atom_id res chain seq x y z
N VAL A 1 -7.04 10.17 -41.71
CA VAL A 1 -7.38 8.94 -40.97
C VAL A 1 -7.14 9.24 -39.51
N ALA A 2 -8.25 9.42 -38.73
CA ALA A 2 -8.16 9.70 -37.29
C ALA A 2 -7.74 8.42 -36.55
N PHE A 3 -6.56 8.44 -35.95
CA PHE A 3 -6.11 7.38 -35.03
C PHE A 3 -6.97 7.43 -33.77
N GLN A 4 -8.00 6.60 -33.69
CA GLN A 4 -8.72 6.36 -32.45
C GLN A 4 -7.76 5.62 -31.50
N ARG A 5 -7.20 6.34 -30.52
CA ARG A 5 -6.50 5.72 -29.40
C ARG A 5 -7.50 4.83 -28.66
N ARG A 6 -7.41 3.52 -28.82
CA ARG A 6 -8.19 2.56 -28.02
C ARG A 6 -7.89 2.86 -26.53
N LYS A 7 -8.96 3.19 -25.77
CA LYS A 7 -8.82 3.26 -24.32
C LYS A 7 -8.28 1.91 -23.83
N PRO A 8 -7.27 1.90 -22.95
CA PRO A 8 -6.77 0.65 -22.38
C PRO A 8 -7.95 -0.14 -21.78
N ALA A 9 -7.94 -1.45 -21.95
CA ALA A 9 -8.98 -2.31 -21.40
C ALA A 9 -9.05 -2.11 -19.87
N ALA A 10 -10.25 -1.84 -19.37
CA ALA A 10 -10.43 -1.63 -17.94
C ALA A 10 -10.22 -2.96 -17.21
N ILE A 11 -9.36 -2.98 -16.20
CA ILE A 11 -9.04 -4.16 -15.39
C ILE A 11 -10.13 -4.45 -14.36
N GLY A 12 -10.21 -5.70 -13.87
CA GLY A 12 -11.10 -6.13 -12.79
C GLY A 12 -12.53 -6.44 -13.24
N PHE A 13 -13.39 -6.76 -12.28
CA PHE A 13 -14.76 -7.21 -12.48
C PHE A 13 -15.73 -6.09 -12.16
N LYS A 14 -16.70 -5.84 -13.03
CA LYS A 14 -17.74 -4.81 -12.78
C LYS A 14 -18.49 -5.14 -11.49
N ALA A 15 -18.53 -4.21 -10.56
CA ALA A 15 -19.18 -4.36 -9.25
C ALA A 15 -19.61 -3.00 -8.71
N PRO A 16 -20.67 -2.93 -7.88
CA PRO A 16 -21.00 -1.74 -7.12
C PRO A 16 -19.86 -1.39 -6.16
N PHE A 17 -19.79 -0.12 -5.73
CA PHE A 17 -18.81 0.29 -4.72
C PHE A 17 -19.07 -0.45 -3.41
N PRO A 18 -18.13 -1.26 -2.91
CA PRO A 18 -18.33 -1.99 -1.67
C PRO A 18 -18.24 -1.04 -0.47
N GLY A 19 -18.84 -1.43 0.64
CA GLY A 19 -18.54 -0.83 1.92
C GLY A 19 -17.11 -1.15 2.39
N PHE A 20 -16.86 -1.06 3.70
CA PHE A 20 -15.58 -1.44 4.27
C PHE A 20 -15.24 -2.92 3.94
N VAL A 21 -14.04 -3.14 3.45
CA VAL A 21 -13.53 -4.46 3.09
C VAL A 21 -12.59 -4.94 4.19
N GLY A 22 -12.88 -6.07 4.83
CA GLY A 22 -11.97 -6.64 5.83
C GLY A 22 -10.58 -6.87 5.24
N PRO A 23 -9.52 -6.29 5.82
CA PRO A 23 -8.17 -6.42 5.26
C PRO A 23 -7.65 -7.85 5.40
N ALA A 24 -6.95 -8.33 4.38
CA ALA A 24 -6.15 -9.55 4.50
C ALA A 24 -5.05 -9.32 5.54
N LEU A 25 -4.94 -10.22 6.51
CA LEU A 25 -3.92 -10.14 7.56
C LEU A 25 -2.75 -11.05 7.19
N ALA A 26 -1.54 -10.51 7.27
CA ALA A 26 -0.33 -11.29 7.12
C ALA A 26 -0.11 -12.21 8.32
N SER A 27 0.30 -13.44 8.07
CA SER A 27 0.74 -14.39 9.09
C SER A 27 2.26 -14.31 9.25
N SER A 28 2.73 -14.44 10.48
CA SER A 28 4.16 -14.59 10.73
C SER A 28 4.65 -15.90 10.15
N ILE A 29 5.80 -15.86 9.46
CA ILE A 29 6.43 -17.04 8.87
C ILE A 29 7.88 -17.14 9.36
N VAL A 30 8.33 -18.39 9.58
CA VAL A 30 9.68 -18.67 10.09
C VAL A 30 10.72 -18.57 8.97
N ARG A 31 10.34 -18.89 7.73
CA ARG A 31 11.24 -18.89 6.57
C ARG A 31 10.64 -18.04 5.45
N VAL A 32 11.41 -17.07 4.98
CA VAL A 32 11.01 -16.22 3.85
C VAL A 32 10.95 -17.06 2.58
N PRO A 33 9.81 -17.15 1.90
CA PRO A 33 9.72 -17.83 0.61
C PRO A 33 10.44 -17.03 -0.47
N SER A 34 10.97 -17.72 -1.48
CA SER A 34 11.68 -17.12 -2.61
C SER A 34 11.12 -17.59 -3.95
N GLY A 35 11.56 -16.95 -5.03
CA GLY A 35 11.21 -17.25 -6.42
C GLY A 35 10.04 -16.43 -6.95
N ALA A 36 9.85 -16.43 -8.26
CA ALA A 36 9.02 -15.53 -9.06
C ALA A 36 7.51 -15.46 -8.68
N ARG A 37 7.02 -16.35 -7.81
CA ARG A 37 5.64 -16.32 -7.30
C ARG A 37 5.45 -15.45 -6.08
N TRP A 38 6.53 -14.86 -5.55
CA TRP A 38 6.52 -14.08 -4.32
C TRP A 38 7.07 -12.69 -4.58
N ILE A 39 6.41 -11.70 -4.04
CA ILE A 39 6.92 -10.34 -3.93
C ILE A 39 7.06 -10.01 -2.46
N HIS A 40 8.06 -9.21 -2.15
CA HIS A 40 8.39 -8.80 -0.80
C HIS A 40 8.18 -7.29 -0.68
N GLU A 41 7.69 -6.86 0.45
CA GLU A 41 7.44 -5.45 0.75
C GLU A 41 7.98 -5.11 2.12
N ILE A 42 8.34 -3.86 2.31
CA ILE A 42 8.72 -3.36 3.63
C ILE A 42 7.47 -3.34 4.51
N LYS A 43 7.61 -3.84 5.73
CA LYS A 43 6.60 -3.65 6.76
C LYS A 43 6.83 -2.29 7.43
N PHE A 44 5.92 -1.38 7.19
CA PHE A 44 5.89 -0.12 7.90
C PHE A 44 5.27 -0.29 9.28
N ASP A 45 5.70 0.52 10.26
CA ASP A 45 5.14 0.52 11.60
C ASP A 45 4.22 1.73 11.79
N GLY A 46 2.91 1.51 11.64
CA GLY A 46 1.93 2.57 11.60
C GLY A 46 0.49 2.11 11.89
N TYR A 47 -0.48 2.89 11.43
CA TYR A 47 -1.89 2.52 11.42
C TYR A 47 -2.33 2.06 10.04
N ARG A 48 -2.69 0.76 9.90
CA ARG A 48 -3.30 0.27 8.67
C ARG A 48 -4.67 0.88 8.48
N VAL A 49 -4.87 1.43 7.28
CA VAL A 49 -6.12 2.10 6.90
C VAL A 49 -6.56 1.69 5.50
N GLN A 50 -7.87 1.80 5.26
CA GLN A 50 -8.45 1.83 3.93
C GLN A 50 -8.93 3.25 3.63
N VAL A 51 -8.48 3.80 2.52
CA VAL A 51 -8.95 5.07 1.99
C VAL A 51 -10.00 4.80 0.92
N HIS A 52 -11.18 5.31 1.13
CA HIS A 52 -12.32 5.22 0.22
C HIS A 52 -12.55 6.57 -0.45
N LEU A 53 -12.36 6.62 -1.75
CA LEU A 53 -12.73 7.76 -2.59
C LEU A 53 -13.99 7.39 -3.37
N ALA A 54 -15.10 8.07 -3.14
CA ALA A 54 -16.34 7.89 -3.89
C ALA A 54 -17.30 9.07 -3.67
N ASN A 55 -18.14 9.37 -4.66
CA ASN A 55 -19.17 10.40 -4.57
C ASN A 55 -18.62 11.77 -4.12
N GLU A 56 -17.49 12.17 -4.68
CA GLU A 56 -16.82 13.43 -4.32
C GLU A 56 -16.51 13.54 -2.81
N ALA A 57 -16.21 12.42 -2.17
CA ALA A 57 -15.84 12.37 -0.76
C ALA A 57 -14.71 11.37 -0.52
N VAL A 58 -13.88 11.66 0.47
CA VAL A 58 -12.85 10.74 0.96
C VAL A 58 -13.18 10.33 2.38
N LYS A 59 -13.08 9.03 2.66
CA LYS A 59 -13.17 8.48 4.01
C LYS A 59 -11.95 7.61 4.30
N VAL A 60 -11.47 7.67 5.54
CA VAL A 60 -10.34 6.88 6.01
C VAL A 60 -10.80 5.97 7.13
N PHE A 61 -10.77 4.67 6.86
CA PHE A 61 -11.18 3.64 7.81
C PHE A 61 -9.99 2.93 8.41
N THR A 62 -9.99 2.71 9.71
CA THR A 62 -8.98 1.87 10.37
C THR A 62 -9.14 0.40 9.98
N ARG A 63 -8.17 -0.44 10.34
CA ARG A 63 -8.20 -1.90 10.15
C ARG A 63 -9.49 -2.56 10.66
N ARG A 64 -10.17 -1.96 11.64
CA ARG A 64 -11.41 -2.47 12.24
C ARG A 64 -12.68 -1.82 11.65
N GLY A 65 -12.55 -0.96 10.63
CA GLY A 65 -13.67 -0.29 9.99
C GLY A 65 -14.18 0.96 10.71
N HIS A 66 -13.46 1.47 11.72
CA HIS A 66 -13.82 2.74 12.34
C HIS A 66 -13.45 3.91 11.42
N ASP A 67 -14.38 4.82 11.20
CA ASP A 67 -14.16 6.05 10.43
C ASP A 67 -13.27 7.02 11.25
N TRP A 68 -12.05 7.19 10.80
CA TRP A 68 -11.07 8.11 11.38
C TRP A 68 -10.68 9.23 10.40
N THR A 69 -11.55 9.57 9.48
CA THR A 69 -11.31 10.62 8.49
C THR A 69 -10.84 11.92 9.13
N ASN A 70 -11.53 12.36 10.19
CA ASN A 70 -11.16 13.59 10.90
C ASN A 70 -9.80 13.49 11.60
N ARG A 71 -9.41 12.30 12.07
CA ARG A 71 -8.12 12.07 12.72
C ARG A 71 -6.98 12.02 11.73
N PHE A 72 -7.23 11.53 10.52
CA PHE A 72 -6.28 11.45 9.41
C PHE A 72 -6.63 12.47 8.31
N LYS A 73 -7.01 13.70 8.71
CA LYS A 73 -7.46 14.73 7.78
C LYS A 73 -6.45 14.97 6.66
N LYS A 74 -5.15 15.08 6.98
CA LYS A 74 -4.11 15.23 5.97
C LYS A 74 -4.12 14.11 4.94
N VAL A 75 -4.27 12.84 5.38
CA VAL A 75 -4.36 11.69 4.47
C VAL A 75 -5.61 11.79 3.58
N ALA A 76 -6.74 12.23 4.13
CA ALA A 76 -7.95 12.43 3.35
C ALA A 76 -7.79 13.56 2.31
N ASP A 77 -7.15 14.66 2.69
CA ASP A 77 -6.86 15.79 1.80
C ASP A 77 -5.90 15.35 0.67
N ASP A 78 -4.83 14.60 0.98
CA ASP A 78 -3.90 14.05 -0.01
C ASP A 78 -4.61 13.07 -0.97
N ALA A 79 -5.48 12.22 -0.43
CA ALA A 79 -6.21 11.21 -1.20
C ALA A 79 -7.28 11.81 -2.13
N TRP A 80 -7.72 13.02 -1.89
CA TRP A 80 -8.60 13.76 -2.81
C TRP A 80 -7.98 13.92 -4.21
N HIS A 81 -6.67 13.97 -4.28
CA HIS A 81 -5.91 14.13 -5.53
C HIS A 81 -5.64 12.83 -6.29
N ILE A 82 -6.14 11.68 -5.80
CA ILE A 82 -6.06 10.40 -6.51
C ILE A 82 -6.78 10.51 -7.84
N LYS A 83 -6.13 10.06 -8.92
CA LYS A 83 -6.64 10.15 -10.31
C LYS A 83 -7.67 9.06 -10.60
N ALA A 84 -8.77 9.07 -9.85
CA ALA A 84 -9.89 8.14 -10.03
C ALA A 84 -11.22 8.81 -9.65
N GLY A 85 -12.31 8.40 -10.28
CA GLY A 85 -13.67 8.80 -9.86
C GLY A 85 -14.14 8.03 -8.63
N SER A 86 -13.65 6.81 -8.44
CA SER A 86 -13.85 6.02 -7.20
C SER A 86 -12.72 5.02 -7.03
N ALA A 87 -12.24 4.87 -5.78
CA ALA A 87 -11.17 3.93 -5.45
C ALA A 87 -11.25 3.46 -3.99
N ILE A 88 -10.76 2.26 -3.73
CA ILE A 88 -10.44 1.79 -2.37
C ILE A 88 -8.96 1.42 -2.37
N VAL A 89 -8.18 2.18 -1.60
CA VAL A 89 -6.75 2.02 -1.43
C VAL A 89 -6.47 1.47 -0.04
N ASP A 90 -5.66 0.41 0.06
CA ASP A 90 -5.17 -0.14 1.33
C ASP A 90 -3.73 0.34 1.56
N GLY A 91 -3.42 0.79 2.76
CA GLY A 91 -2.13 1.38 3.08
C GLY A 91 -1.87 1.47 4.58
N GLU A 92 -0.71 2.02 4.91
CA GLU A 92 -0.28 2.29 6.28
C GLU A 92 -0.07 3.79 6.46
N VAL A 93 -0.66 4.39 7.49
CA VAL A 93 -0.35 5.78 7.88
C VAL A 93 0.86 5.75 8.79
N VAL A 94 1.88 6.50 8.43
CA VAL A 94 3.18 6.55 9.12
C VAL A 94 3.66 7.98 9.28
N VAL A 95 4.69 8.18 10.10
CA VAL A 95 5.57 9.36 10.08
C VAL A 95 6.95 8.87 9.66
N PRO A 96 7.39 9.18 8.43
CA PRO A 96 8.71 8.76 7.97
C PRO A 96 9.80 9.61 8.64
N ALA A 97 10.85 8.96 9.12
CA ALA A 97 12.10 9.62 9.53
C ALA A 97 12.96 9.97 8.31
N ALA A 98 14.00 10.76 8.50
CA ALA A 98 14.89 11.18 7.42
C ALA A 98 15.62 10.00 6.73
N ASP A 99 15.81 8.90 7.43
CA ASP A 99 16.39 7.65 6.91
C ASP A 99 15.35 6.69 6.30
N GLY A 100 14.07 7.09 6.24
CA GLY A 100 12.97 6.28 5.74
C GLY A 100 12.41 5.25 6.71
N THR A 101 12.95 5.16 7.94
CA THR A 101 12.38 4.31 8.99
C THR A 101 11.07 4.90 9.52
N THR A 102 10.25 4.05 10.14
CA THR A 102 8.99 4.46 10.76
C THR A 102 8.92 3.95 12.19
N ASP A 103 8.39 4.77 13.10
CA ASP A 103 8.21 4.45 14.52
C ASP A 103 6.78 4.78 14.93
N PHE A 104 6.09 3.78 15.47
CA PHE A 104 4.71 3.93 15.92
C PHE A 104 4.53 4.94 17.05
N SER A 105 5.52 5.06 17.94
CA SER A 105 5.49 6.03 19.04
C SER A 105 5.53 7.46 18.51
N VAL A 106 6.34 7.73 17.48
CA VAL A 106 6.39 9.03 16.80
C VAL A 106 5.04 9.36 16.18
N LEU A 107 4.43 8.40 15.47
CA LEU A 107 3.10 8.56 14.90
C LEU A 107 2.04 8.85 15.97
N GLN A 108 2.05 8.11 17.09
CA GLN A 108 1.11 8.35 18.18
C GLN A 108 1.24 9.76 18.78
N ASN A 109 2.45 10.28 18.89
CA ASN A 109 2.70 11.64 19.40
C ASN A 109 2.27 12.69 18.38
N GLU A 110 2.56 12.49 17.09
CA GLU A 110 2.11 13.38 16.01
C GLU A 110 0.58 13.50 15.97
N LEU A 111 -0.14 12.41 16.20
CA LEU A 111 -1.61 12.39 16.25
C LEU A 111 -2.22 13.10 17.47
N LYS A 112 -1.44 13.50 18.46
CA LYS A 112 -1.88 14.37 19.57
C LYS A 112 -1.76 15.86 19.22
N GLY A 113 -1.00 16.19 18.17
CA GLY A 113 -0.75 17.55 17.68
C GLY A 113 -1.50 17.86 16.38
N LYS A 114 -0.84 18.61 15.49
CA LYS A 114 -1.42 19.05 14.20
C LYS A 114 -1.43 17.97 13.12
N SER A 115 -0.79 16.84 13.34
CA SER A 115 -0.71 15.68 12.41
C SER A 115 -0.28 16.07 10.98
N THR A 116 0.69 16.97 10.85
CA THR A 116 1.15 17.49 9.55
C THR A 116 2.20 16.61 8.87
N SER A 117 2.92 15.81 9.66
CA SER A 117 4.03 14.97 9.18
C SER A 117 3.60 13.55 8.79
N ILE A 118 2.31 13.24 8.93
CA ILE A 118 1.79 11.91 8.57
C ILE A 118 1.71 11.74 7.06
N VAL A 119 2.02 10.53 6.60
CA VAL A 119 1.98 10.13 5.18
C VAL A 119 1.24 8.80 5.06
N LEU A 120 0.48 8.64 3.99
CA LEU A 120 -0.06 7.32 3.60
C LEU A 120 0.95 6.61 2.70
N VAL A 121 1.40 5.43 3.11
CA VAL A 121 2.13 4.49 2.25
C VAL A 121 1.14 3.47 1.71
N ALA A 122 0.78 3.58 0.44
CA ALA A 122 -0.19 2.73 -0.23
C ALA A 122 0.47 1.48 -0.82
N PHE A 123 -0.10 0.30 -0.57
CA PHE A 123 0.46 -0.98 -1.02
C PHE A 123 -0.53 -1.85 -1.81
N ASP A 124 -1.84 -1.58 -1.75
CA ASP A 124 -2.84 -2.34 -2.52
C ASP A 124 -4.00 -1.47 -3.01
N LEU A 125 -4.64 -1.91 -4.11
CA LEU A 125 -5.81 -1.29 -4.72
C LEU A 125 -6.91 -2.33 -4.86
N LEU A 126 -7.98 -2.17 -4.09
CA LEU A 126 -9.05 -3.16 -3.98
C LEU A 126 -10.21 -2.90 -4.97
N TYR A 127 -10.43 -1.62 -5.30
CA TYR A 127 -11.52 -1.19 -6.16
C TYR A 127 -11.11 0.04 -6.98
N LEU A 128 -11.55 0.12 -8.24
CA LEU A 128 -11.26 1.23 -9.13
C LEU A 128 -12.41 1.45 -10.13
N ASN A 129 -12.99 2.64 -10.13
CA ASN A 129 -13.93 3.13 -11.17
C ASN A 129 -15.01 2.10 -11.58
N GLY A 130 -15.77 1.58 -10.62
CA GLY A 130 -16.84 0.62 -10.87
C GLY A 130 -16.38 -0.84 -10.98
N ARG A 131 -15.14 -1.16 -10.59
CA ARG A 131 -14.57 -2.49 -10.72
C ARG A 131 -13.91 -2.99 -9.46
N ASP A 132 -14.26 -4.20 -9.05
CA ASP A 132 -13.59 -4.96 -7.99
C ASP A 132 -12.29 -5.57 -8.54
N LEU A 133 -11.17 -5.28 -7.90
CA LEU A 133 -9.84 -5.75 -8.31
C LEU A 133 -9.34 -6.91 -7.45
N ARG A 134 -10.01 -7.25 -6.36
CA ARG A 134 -9.52 -8.21 -5.35
C ARG A 134 -9.20 -9.59 -5.89
N LYS A 135 -9.82 -10.01 -7.01
CA LYS A 135 -9.54 -11.27 -7.69
C LYS A 135 -8.39 -11.20 -8.70
N LEU A 136 -7.81 -10.02 -8.91
CA LEU A 136 -6.65 -9.87 -9.78
C LEU A 136 -5.36 -10.18 -9.00
N PRO A 137 -4.29 -10.61 -9.70
CA PRO A 137 -2.96 -10.70 -9.11
C PRO A 137 -2.52 -9.37 -8.50
N LEU A 138 -1.87 -9.42 -7.32
CA LEU A 138 -1.43 -8.23 -6.59
C LEU A 138 -0.55 -7.31 -7.46
N ILE A 139 0.34 -7.88 -8.28
CA ILE A 139 1.22 -7.12 -9.16
C ILE A 139 0.43 -6.22 -10.14
N GLN A 140 -0.71 -6.69 -10.64
CA GLN A 140 -1.57 -5.90 -11.51
C GLN A 140 -2.27 -4.78 -10.74
N ARG A 141 -2.76 -5.06 -9.52
CA ARG A 141 -3.39 -4.06 -8.66
C ARG A 141 -2.40 -2.97 -8.26
N LYS A 142 -1.16 -3.35 -7.93
CA LYS A 142 -0.07 -2.41 -7.62
C LYS A 142 0.32 -1.54 -8.81
N ALA A 143 0.34 -2.10 -10.01
CA ALA A 143 0.62 -1.34 -11.23
C ALA A 143 -0.43 -0.24 -11.48
N GLU A 144 -1.71 -0.52 -11.23
CA GLU A 144 -2.76 0.50 -11.34
C GLU A 144 -2.71 1.49 -10.18
N LEU A 145 -2.45 1.02 -8.95
CA LEU A 145 -2.25 1.89 -7.80
C LEU A 145 -1.20 2.97 -8.09
N LYS A 146 -0.02 2.56 -8.57
CA LYS A 146 1.09 3.47 -8.89
C LYS A 146 0.69 4.56 -9.90
N LYS A 147 -0.19 4.21 -10.87
CA LYS A 147 -0.69 5.18 -11.87
C LYS A 147 -1.62 6.22 -11.25
N ILE A 148 -2.57 5.79 -10.41
CA ILE A 148 -3.60 6.69 -9.89
C ILE A 148 -3.09 7.61 -8.77
N ILE A 149 -2.07 7.21 -8.03
CA ILE A 149 -1.46 8.05 -6.98
C ILE A 149 -0.31 8.93 -7.49
N ALA A 150 0.08 8.79 -8.76
CA ALA A 150 1.19 9.57 -9.34
C ALA A 150 0.92 11.07 -9.29
N GLY A 151 1.81 11.82 -8.63
CA GLY A 151 1.71 13.26 -8.44
C GLY A 151 0.84 13.69 -7.23
N THR A 152 0.52 12.75 -6.34
CA THR A 152 -0.04 13.04 -5.01
C THR A 152 1.05 12.93 -3.94
N GLU A 153 0.75 13.30 -2.70
CA GLU A 153 1.64 13.11 -1.54
C GLU A 153 1.60 11.67 -0.98
N ILE A 154 0.79 10.80 -1.57
CA ILE A 154 0.72 9.38 -1.18
C ILE A 154 1.97 8.67 -1.68
N GLN A 155 2.67 7.99 -0.79
CA GLN A 155 3.82 7.17 -1.13
C GLN A 155 3.39 5.79 -1.62
N PHE A 156 4.09 5.27 -2.62
CA PHE A 156 3.90 3.91 -3.10
C PHE A 156 4.83 2.95 -2.37
N SER A 157 4.30 1.87 -1.82
CA SER A 157 5.11 0.78 -1.28
C SER A 157 5.73 -0.01 -2.43
N GLU A 158 7.03 0.16 -2.67
CA GLU A 158 7.73 -0.63 -3.67
C GLU A 158 7.85 -2.09 -3.21
N SER A 159 7.79 -2.99 -4.19
CA SER A 159 7.98 -4.42 -3.97
C SER A 159 9.26 -4.89 -4.65
N PHE A 160 9.89 -5.92 -4.11
CA PHE A 160 11.11 -6.51 -4.62
C PHE A 160 11.00 -8.04 -4.63
N GLU A 161 11.76 -8.67 -5.52
CA GLU A 161 11.88 -10.11 -5.59
C GLU A 161 13.14 -10.55 -4.84
N ILE A 162 13.04 -11.65 -4.09
CA ILE A 162 14.21 -12.30 -3.49
C ILE A 162 14.51 -13.53 -4.33
N GLU A 163 15.66 -13.53 -4.99
CA GLU A 163 16.15 -14.72 -5.68
C GLU A 163 16.36 -15.86 -4.68
N ALA A 164 16.02 -17.09 -5.09
CA ALA A 164 16.37 -18.26 -4.30
C ALA A 164 17.91 -18.28 -4.13
N PRO A 165 18.44 -18.50 -2.93
CA PRO A 165 19.88 -18.62 -2.76
C PRO A 165 20.35 -19.76 -3.66
N THR A 166 21.06 -19.42 -4.73
CA THR A 166 21.93 -20.37 -5.42
C THR A 166 22.91 -20.87 -4.35
N CYS A 167 23.19 -22.18 -4.32
CA CYS A 167 24.04 -22.85 -3.32
C CYS A 167 25.50 -22.34 -3.29
N SER A 168 25.72 -21.05 -3.25
CA SER A 168 26.98 -20.41 -2.96
C SER A 168 26.97 -19.92 -1.53
N PRO A 169 28.03 -20.16 -0.73
CA PRO A 169 28.08 -19.70 0.66
C PRO A 169 27.90 -18.17 0.68
N MET A 170 26.99 -17.70 1.52
CA MET A 170 26.75 -16.27 1.71
C MET A 170 28.06 -15.53 1.98
N PRO A 171 28.36 -14.42 1.31
CA PRO A 171 29.41 -13.53 1.75
C PRO A 171 29.05 -12.99 3.14
N ALA A 172 30.03 -13.09 4.05
CA ALA A 172 29.88 -12.72 5.44
C ALA A 172 29.32 -11.30 5.61
N ARG A 173 28.27 -11.17 6.40
CA ARG A 173 27.78 -10.04 7.25
C ARG A 173 28.05 -8.58 6.88
N SER A 174 28.71 -8.21 5.79
CA SER A 174 29.12 -6.82 5.52
C SER A 174 28.15 -6.00 4.66
N ALA A 175 27.27 -6.63 3.88
CA ALA A 175 26.33 -5.93 3.01
C ALA A 175 25.02 -5.46 3.68
N TRP A 176 24.73 -5.96 4.89
CA TRP A 176 23.49 -5.66 5.62
C TRP A 176 23.64 -4.53 6.65
N ARG A 177 24.75 -3.83 6.69
CA ARG A 177 24.99 -2.75 7.67
C ARG A 177 24.25 -1.45 7.34
N ALA A 178 23.67 -1.32 6.17
CA ALA A 178 22.89 -0.14 5.79
C ALA A 178 21.40 -0.23 6.15
N TRP A 179 20.93 -1.36 6.68
CA TRP A 179 19.53 -1.54 7.06
C TRP A 179 19.44 -2.13 8.49
N SER A 180 18.89 -1.32 9.40
CA SER A 180 18.67 -1.74 10.79
C SER A 180 17.66 -2.88 10.84
N PRO A 181 18.00 -4.05 11.44
CA PRO A 181 17.10 -5.22 11.49
C PRO A 181 15.89 -5.07 12.42
N ARG A 182 15.70 -3.91 13.06
CA ARG A 182 14.68 -3.73 14.10
C ARG A 182 13.31 -3.25 13.58
N SER A 183 13.18 -2.84 12.32
CA SER A 183 11.94 -2.26 11.79
C SER A 183 11.45 -2.80 10.45
N ALA A 184 12.14 -3.73 9.81
CA ALA A 184 11.73 -4.27 8.52
C ALA A 184 11.33 -5.74 8.63
N THR A 185 10.07 -6.01 8.87
CA THR A 185 9.49 -7.33 8.61
C THR A 185 8.95 -7.33 7.18
N ALA A 186 9.53 -8.11 6.28
CA ALA A 186 9.01 -8.26 4.94
C ALA A 186 7.68 -9.03 4.97
N TYR A 187 6.64 -8.49 4.36
CA TYR A 187 5.42 -9.23 4.05
C TYR A 187 5.59 -9.92 2.71
N THR A 188 5.22 -11.19 2.69
CA THR A 188 5.25 -12.00 1.48
C THR A 188 3.81 -12.27 1.04
N GLN A 189 3.43 -11.84 -0.16
CA GLN A 189 2.15 -12.21 -0.75
C GLN A 189 2.38 -13.04 -2.01
N ARG A 190 1.53 -14.05 -2.26
CA ARG A 190 1.54 -14.77 -3.53
C ARG A 190 1.16 -13.83 -4.67
N ALA A 191 1.98 -13.77 -5.70
CA ALA A 191 1.75 -12.95 -6.89
C ALA A 191 0.50 -13.38 -7.71
N GLY A 192 -0.19 -14.45 -7.33
CA GLY A 192 -1.22 -15.09 -8.13
C GLY A 192 -2.46 -15.61 -7.37
N GLN A 193 -2.91 -14.93 -6.33
CA GLN A 193 -4.26 -15.15 -5.77
C GLN A 193 -5.00 -13.85 -5.68
#